data_0d57f158eae86fbf720642a854a17914
#
_entry.id   0d57f158eae86fbf720642a854a17914
#
_cell.length_a   1.000
_cell.length_b   1.000
_cell.length_c   1.000
_cell.angle_alpha   90.00
_cell.angle_beta   90.00
_cell.angle_gamma   90.00
#
_symmetry.space_group_name_H-M   'P 1'
#
loop_
_entity.id
_entity.type
_entity.pdbx_description
1 polymer ?
#
loop_
_entity_poly.entity_id
_entity_poly.type
_entity_poly.pdbx_seq_one_letter_code
_entity_poly.pdbx_strand_id
1 'polypeptide(L)'
;MIAKFYGRVYSIQNLREKAFITREGVSMLGISEAAEAIGFRTQGVRITVEELEKECPLPCILHWNQWHFVVCYKIRKGKFYIADPAAGLITYTREEFKRCWVSTKVDGQDTGTVLLLEPGQEFYGMEDEERDRKRNLGFFFRYISPYRREMAQLVLGMLTASVLQLILPFLTQSLVDTGIRDNNLGFITLILISQLVIFIAKL
;
A
#
# COMPACT_ATOMS: atom_id res chain seq x y z
N MET A 1 0.22 -13.12 0.28
CA MET A 1 1.26 -14.11 0.63
C MET A 1 1.17 -15.32 -0.28
N ILE A 2 0.10 -16.12 -0.27
CA ILE A 2 -0.04 -17.36 -1.07
C ILE A 2 0.01 -17.08 -2.57
N ALA A 3 -0.73 -16.11 -3.10
CA ALA A 3 -0.65 -15.75 -4.53
C ALA A 3 0.80 -15.42 -4.97
N LYS A 4 1.55 -14.71 -4.12
CA LYS A 4 2.96 -14.41 -4.36
C LYS A 4 3.85 -15.67 -4.35
N PHE A 5 3.51 -16.68 -3.54
CA PHE A 5 4.19 -17.96 -3.54
C PHE A 5 4.03 -18.67 -4.89
N TYR A 6 2.86 -18.58 -5.51
CA TYR A 6 2.57 -19.08 -6.85
C TYR A 6 2.97 -18.13 -7.99
N GLY A 7 3.76 -17.08 -7.68
CA GLY A 7 4.34 -16.17 -8.68
C GLY A 7 3.44 -15.04 -9.14
N ARG A 8 2.31 -14.79 -8.46
CA ARG A 8 1.39 -13.70 -8.81
C ARG A 8 1.27 -12.66 -7.71
N VAL A 9 1.18 -11.40 -8.11
CA VAL A 9 1.08 -10.28 -7.18
C VAL A 9 -0.24 -9.55 -7.40
N TYR A 10 -1.04 -9.46 -6.36
CA TYR A 10 -2.32 -8.76 -6.32
C TYR A 10 -2.24 -7.55 -5.39
N SER A 11 -2.95 -6.48 -5.75
CA SER A 11 -3.11 -5.31 -4.90
C SER A 11 -3.83 -5.68 -3.59
N ILE A 12 -3.28 -5.24 -2.45
CA ILE A 12 -3.92 -5.45 -1.14
C ILE A 12 -5.32 -4.84 -1.11
N GLN A 13 -5.50 -3.70 -1.80
CA GLN A 13 -6.78 -3.00 -1.84
C GLN A 13 -7.84 -3.81 -2.59
N ASN A 14 -7.51 -4.40 -3.73
CA ASN A 14 -8.40 -5.27 -4.49
C ASN A 14 -8.79 -6.52 -3.67
N LEU A 15 -7.82 -7.16 -3.01
CA LEU A 15 -8.11 -8.30 -2.14
C LEU A 15 -8.98 -7.92 -0.94
N ARG A 16 -8.83 -6.73 -0.38
CA ARG A 16 -9.68 -6.22 0.70
C ARG A 16 -11.12 -6.03 0.26
N GLU A 17 -11.35 -5.46 -0.92
CA GLU A 17 -12.69 -5.26 -1.47
C GLU A 17 -13.39 -6.61 -1.72
N LYS A 18 -12.65 -7.60 -2.23
CA LYS A 18 -13.16 -8.95 -2.47
C LYS A 18 -13.37 -9.78 -1.19
N ALA A 19 -12.63 -9.50 -0.12
CA ALA A 19 -12.71 -10.22 1.15
C ALA A 19 -13.83 -9.72 2.07
N PHE A 20 -14.65 -8.76 1.65
CA PHE A 20 -15.75 -8.18 2.45
C PHE A 20 -15.33 -7.87 3.88
N ILE A 21 -14.20 -7.18 4.05
CA ILE A 21 -13.65 -6.85 5.38
C ILE A 21 -14.64 -5.95 6.13
N THR A 22 -15.10 -6.40 7.27
CA THR A 22 -15.94 -5.64 8.21
C THR A 22 -15.11 -4.94 9.28
N ARG A 23 -15.75 -4.15 10.14
CA ARG A 23 -15.10 -3.53 11.32
C ARG A 23 -14.56 -4.57 12.31
N GLU A 24 -15.13 -5.76 12.31
CA GLU A 24 -14.75 -6.88 13.19
C GLU A 24 -13.58 -7.71 12.62
N GLY A 25 -13.13 -7.40 11.41
CA GLY A 25 -12.06 -8.10 10.71
C GLY A 25 -12.53 -8.89 9.49
N VAL A 26 -11.75 -9.87 9.07
CA VAL A 26 -12.06 -10.78 7.96
C VAL A 26 -12.43 -12.16 8.50
N SER A 27 -13.47 -12.77 7.95
CA SER A 27 -13.82 -14.16 8.23
C SER A 27 -13.04 -15.12 7.32
N MET A 28 -12.94 -16.39 7.71
CA MET A 28 -12.36 -17.42 6.84
C MET A 28 -13.14 -17.56 5.52
N LEU A 29 -14.47 -17.40 5.56
CA LEU A 29 -15.31 -17.37 4.37
C LEU A 29 -14.93 -16.20 3.46
N GLY A 30 -14.77 -14.99 3.99
CA GLY A 30 -14.36 -13.83 3.20
C GLY A 30 -12.96 -14.00 2.58
N ILE A 31 -12.03 -14.69 3.28
CA ILE A 31 -10.73 -15.04 2.70
C ILE A 31 -10.90 -16.06 1.56
N SER A 32 -11.78 -17.05 1.74
CA SER A 32 -12.12 -18.07 0.74
C SER A 32 -12.69 -17.42 -0.52
N GLU A 33 -13.71 -16.58 -0.39
CA GLU A 33 -14.35 -15.85 -1.50
C GLU A 33 -13.36 -14.94 -2.24
N ALA A 34 -12.49 -14.23 -1.50
CA ALA A 34 -11.44 -13.42 -2.11
C ALA A 34 -10.42 -14.26 -2.86
N ALA A 35 -10.07 -15.43 -2.36
CA ALA A 35 -9.14 -16.35 -3.02
C ALA A 35 -9.78 -16.95 -4.29
N GLU A 36 -11.04 -17.34 -4.24
CA GLU A 36 -11.80 -17.85 -5.40
C GLU A 36 -11.97 -16.78 -6.47
N ALA A 37 -12.23 -15.53 -6.07
CA ALA A 37 -12.34 -14.39 -6.99
C ALA A 37 -11.03 -14.07 -7.75
N ILE A 38 -9.89 -14.61 -7.31
CA ILE A 38 -8.59 -14.51 -8.00
C ILE A 38 -8.13 -15.84 -8.58
N GLY A 39 -9.06 -16.81 -8.71
CA GLY A 39 -8.85 -18.07 -9.44
C GLY A 39 -8.26 -19.22 -8.62
N PHE A 40 -8.25 -19.14 -7.27
CA PHE A 40 -8.00 -20.32 -6.44
C PHE A 40 -9.26 -21.15 -6.29
N ARG A 41 -9.09 -22.43 -6.03
CA ARG A 41 -10.10 -23.31 -5.44
C ARG A 41 -9.80 -23.41 -3.96
N THR A 42 -10.83 -23.28 -3.13
CA THR A 42 -10.65 -23.26 -1.68
C THR A 42 -11.49 -24.35 -0.99
N GLN A 43 -10.96 -24.88 0.10
CA GLN A 43 -11.67 -25.83 0.94
C GLN A 43 -11.32 -25.62 2.41
N GLY A 44 -12.32 -25.27 3.23
CA GLY A 44 -12.17 -25.17 4.67
C GLY A 44 -12.35 -26.53 5.33
N VAL A 45 -11.37 -27.00 6.09
CA VAL A 45 -11.40 -28.30 6.77
C VAL A 45 -10.95 -28.19 8.22
N ARG A 46 -11.41 -29.13 9.05
CA ARG A 46 -10.89 -29.34 10.41
C ARG A 46 -10.13 -30.64 10.45
N ILE A 47 -8.86 -30.55 10.85
CA ILE A 47 -7.95 -31.69 10.82
C ILE A 47 -7.05 -31.68 12.06
N THR A 48 -6.43 -32.83 12.30
CA THR A 48 -5.39 -33.00 13.33
C THR A 48 -4.04 -32.48 12.88
N VAL A 49 -3.08 -32.34 13.79
CA VAL A 49 -1.70 -31.93 13.47
C VAL A 49 -1.02 -32.99 12.60
N GLU A 50 -1.34 -34.27 12.83
CA GLU A 50 -0.80 -35.41 12.09
C GLU A 50 -1.24 -35.39 10.62
N GLU A 51 -2.50 -35.09 10.36
CA GLU A 51 -3.07 -34.93 9.01
C GLU A 51 -2.48 -33.69 8.31
N LEU A 52 -2.33 -32.59 9.04
CA LEU A 52 -1.68 -31.38 8.51
C LEU A 52 -0.25 -31.65 8.07
N GLU A 53 0.51 -32.45 8.84
CA GLU A 53 1.91 -32.77 8.53
C GLU A 53 2.05 -33.70 7.31
N LYS A 54 1.10 -34.62 7.11
CA LYS A 54 1.25 -35.71 6.13
C LYS A 54 0.46 -35.49 4.85
N GLU A 55 -0.71 -34.89 4.94
CA GLU A 55 -1.70 -34.92 3.86
C GLU A 55 -2.03 -33.56 3.29
N CYS A 56 -1.76 -32.46 4.04
CA CYS A 56 -2.16 -31.14 3.59
C CYS A 56 -1.24 -30.54 2.53
N PRO A 57 -1.80 -30.01 1.43
CA PRO A 57 -1.05 -29.22 0.49
C PRO A 57 -0.60 -27.90 1.14
N LEU A 58 0.65 -27.52 0.90
CA LEU A 58 1.22 -26.27 1.38
C LEU A 58 1.52 -25.34 0.18
N PRO A 59 1.32 -24.04 0.33
CA PRO A 59 0.92 -23.28 1.52
C PRO A 59 -0.57 -23.33 1.81
N CYS A 60 -0.94 -23.31 3.10
CA CYS A 60 -2.32 -23.24 3.55
C CYS A 60 -2.53 -22.11 4.58
N ILE A 61 -3.79 -21.67 4.78
CA ILE A 61 -4.14 -20.67 5.79
C ILE A 61 -4.66 -21.36 7.03
N LEU A 62 -4.16 -20.98 8.19
CA LEU A 62 -4.51 -21.52 9.48
C LEU A 62 -5.30 -20.48 10.29
N HIS A 63 -6.36 -20.90 10.98
CA HIS A 63 -7.04 -20.09 11.99
C HIS A 63 -6.22 -20.14 13.28
N TRP A 64 -5.63 -19.03 13.66
CA TRP A 64 -4.60 -18.93 14.69
C TRP A 64 -5.12 -18.21 15.93
N ASN A 65 -4.89 -18.76 17.11
CA ASN A 65 -5.35 -18.21 18.38
C ASN A 65 -6.84 -17.82 18.39
N GLN A 66 -7.67 -18.45 17.56
CA GLN A 66 -9.12 -18.23 17.41
C GLN A 66 -9.57 -16.85 16.88
N TRP A 67 -8.65 -15.95 16.55
CA TRP A 67 -8.97 -14.60 16.08
C TRP A 67 -8.05 -14.08 14.97
N HIS A 68 -7.04 -14.84 14.59
CA HIS A 68 -6.01 -14.42 13.63
C HIS A 68 -5.85 -15.45 12.51
N PHE A 69 -5.31 -15.03 11.37
CA PHE A 69 -5.01 -15.91 10.24
C PHE A 69 -3.54 -15.82 9.87
N VAL A 70 -2.91 -16.97 9.76
CA VAL A 70 -1.49 -17.10 9.37
C VAL A 70 -1.34 -18.10 8.23
N VAL A 71 -0.22 -18.05 7.52
CA VAL A 71 0.09 -18.98 6.42
C VAL A 71 1.14 -19.98 6.87
N CYS A 72 0.81 -21.26 6.85
CA CYS A 72 1.79 -22.32 6.94
C CYS A 72 2.33 -22.62 5.54
N TYR A 73 3.62 -22.31 5.31
CA TYR A 73 4.21 -22.48 3.98
C TYR A 73 5.20 -23.65 3.87
N LYS A 74 5.59 -24.24 5.01
CA LYS A 74 6.50 -25.38 5.05
C LYS A 74 6.41 -26.11 6.37
N ILE A 75 6.50 -27.45 6.32
CA ILE A 75 6.66 -28.30 7.49
C ILE A 75 7.87 -29.19 7.24
N ARG A 76 8.80 -29.26 8.17
CA ARG A 76 10.01 -30.10 8.03
C ARG A 76 10.56 -30.49 9.40
N LYS A 77 10.78 -31.80 9.60
CA LYS A 77 11.38 -32.38 10.81
C LYS A 77 10.64 -31.93 12.10
N GLY A 78 9.28 -31.96 12.09
CA GLY A 78 8.47 -31.56 13.24
C GLY A 78 8.50 -30.05 13.55
N LYS A 79 9.00 -29.22 12.64
CA LYS A 79 8.99 -27.75 12.73
C LYS A 79 8.02 -27.17 11.71
N PHE A 80 7.21 -26.23 12.16
CA PHE A 80 6.18 -25.52 11.38
C PHE A 80 6.69 -24.13 11.04
N TYR A 81 6.76 -23.81 9.78
CA TYR A 81 7.22 -22.52 9.26
C TYR A 81 6.01 -21.68 8.90
N ILE A 82 5.77 -20.64 9.67
CA ILE A 82 4.58 -19.80 9.61
C ILE A 82 4.97 -18.41 9.12
N ALA A 83 4.19 -17.89 8.19
CA ALA A 83 4.25 -16.49 7.80
C ALA A 83 3.05 -15.76 8.41
N ASP A 84 3.33 -14.96 9.43
CA ASP A 84 2.36 -14.16 10.15
C ASP A 84 2.35 -12.73 9.59
N PRO A 85 1.20 -12.20 9.17
CA PRO A 85 1.09 -10.81 8.70
C PRO A 85 1.54 -9.76 9.72
N ALA A 86 1.41 -10.04 11.02
CA ALA A 86 1.74 -9.12 12.10
C ALA A 86 3.19 -9.27 12.60
N ALA A 87 3.72 -10.51 12.63
CA ALA A 87 4.99 -10.82 13.28
C ALA A 87 6.08 -11.31 12.29
N GLY A 88 5.74 -11.52 11.01
CA GLY A 88 6.70 -11.96 9.98
C GLY A 88 6.87 -13.48 9.90
N LEU A 89 8.07 -13.94 9.60
CA LEU A 89 8.38 -15.37 9.46
C LEU A 89 8.82 -15.96 10.79
N ILE A 90 8.05 -16.92 11.30
CA ILE A 90 8.29 -17.56 12.58
C ILE A 90 8.34 -19.08 12.40
N THR A 91 9.16 -19.74 13.20
CA THR A 91 9.26 -21.20 13.22
C THR A 91 8.82 -21.69 14.59
N TYR A 92 7.85 -22.59 14.60
CA TYR A 92 7.32 -23.19 15.82
C TYR A 92 7.74 -24.67 15.94
N THR A 93 7.95 -25.10 17.15
CA THR A 93 8.00 -26.52 17.50
C THR A 93 6.58 -27.11 17.45
N ARG A 94 6.46 -28.43 17.49
CA ARG A 94 5.13 -29.10 17.45
C ARG A 94 4.25 -28.74 18.63
N GLU A 95 4.83 -28.64 19.83
CA GLU A 95 4.11 -28.29 21.06
C GLU A 95 3.63 -26.83 21.05
N GLU A 96 4.47 -25.91 20.62
CA GLU A 96 4.13 -24.48 20.46
C GLU A 96 3.04 -24.30 19.41
N PHE A 97 3.18 -24.99 18.27
CA PHE A 97 2.18 -24.97 17.21
C PHE A 97 0.80 -25.46 17.69
N LYS A 98 0.75 -26.59 18.38
CA LYS A 98 -0.48 -27.14 18.97
C LYS A 98 -1.19 -26.13 19.87
N ARG A 99 -0.46 -25.44 20.73
CA ARG A 99 -1.02 -24.45 21.68
C ARG A 99 -1.72 -23.29 20.97
N CYS A 100 -1.20 -22.88 19.82
CA CYS A 100 -1.72 -21.72 19.09
C CYS A 100 -2.79 -22.09 18.06
N TRP A 101 -2.73 -23.28 17.49
CA TRP A 101 -3.58 -23.68 16.36
C TRP A 101 -4.79 -24.53 16.76
N VAL A 102 -4.63 -25.44 17.71
CA VAL A 102 -5.74 -26.30 18.15
C VAL A 102 -6.86 -25.46 18.75
N SER A 103 -8.04 -25.59 18.19
CA SER A 103 -9.21 -24.80 18.61
C SER A 103 -10.35 -25.64 19.18
N THR A 104 -10.42 -26.92 18.84
CA THR A 104 -11.56 -27.79 19.17
C THR A 104 -11.12 -29.24 19.27
N LYS A 105 -11.87 -30.04 20.01
CA LYS A 105 -11.74 -31.51 20.02
C LYS A 105 -12.90 -32.13 19.24
N VAL A 106 -12.57 -32.96 18.28
CA VAL A 106 -13.52 -33.75 17.50
C VAL A 106 -13.15 -35.21 17.72
N ASP A 107 -14.14 -36.02 18.17
CA ASP A 107 -13.96 -37.44 18.49
C ASP A 107 -12.79 -37.72 19.45
N GLY A 108 -12.55 -36.80 20.40
CA GLY A 108 -11.47 -36.89 21.39
C GLY A 108 -10.09 -36.48 20.87
N GLN A 109 -9.95 -36.10 19.59
CA GLN A 109 -8.72 -35.66 18.98
C GLN A 109 -8.64 -34.13 18.93
N ASP A 110 -7.42 -33.59 19.15
CA ASP A 110 -7.12 -32.18 19.04
C ASP A 110 -7.10 -31.74 17.56
N THR A 111 -8.03 -30.86 17.18
CA THR A 111 -8.17 -30.39 15.78
C THR A 111 -8.07 -28.89 15.68
N GLY A 112 -7.58 -28.42 14.54
CA GLY A 112 -7.56 -27.01 14.16
C GLY A 112 -8.20 -26.78 12.78
N THR A 113 -8.56 -25.55 12.50
CA THR A 113 -9.20 -25.17 11.24
C THR A 113 -8.16 -24.69 10.23
N VAL A 114 -8.26 -25.21 9.01
CA VAL A 114 -7.39 -24.91 7.87
C VAL A 114 -8.23 -24.52 6.67
N LEU A 115 -7.77 -23.53 5.91
CA LEU A 115 -8.23 -23.24 4.57
C LEU A 115 -7.15 -23.69 3.59
N LEU A 116 -7.49 -24.72 2.81
CA LEU A 116 -6.66 -25.22 1.71
C LEU A 116 -6.89 -24.36 0.48
N LEU A 117 -5.83 -24.08 -0.28
CA LEU A 117 -5.88 -23.28 -1.51
C LEU A 117 -5.10 -23.97 -2.61
N GLU A 118 -5.75 -24.21 -3.72
CA GLU A 118 -5.12 -24.72 -4.93
C GLU A 118 -5.32 -23.76 -6.10
N PRO A 119 -4.28 -23.36 -6.84
CA PRO A 119 -4.43 -22.50 -7.99
C PRO A 119 -5.17 -23.23 -9.12
N GLY A 120 -6.33 -22.68 -9.52
CA GLY A 120 -7.09 -23.16 -10.67
C GLY A 120 -6.48 -22.67 -12.00
N GLN A 121 -7.03 -23.14 -13.13
CA GLN A 121 -6.62 -22.66 -14.45
C GLN A 121 -6.83 -21.16 -14.62
N GLU A 122 -7.90 -20.61 -14.04
CA GLU A 122 -8.23 -19.19 -14.07
C GLU A 122 -7.18 -18.34 -13.36
N PHE A 123 -6.56 -18.87 -12.28
CA PHE A 123 -5.50 -18.17 -11.55
C PHE A 123 -4.33 -17.79 -12.47
N TYR A 124 -3.95 -18.66 -13.40
CA TYR A 124 -2.86 -18.39 -14.35
C TYR A 124 -3.30 -17.57 -15.57
N GLY A 125 -4.60 -17.55 -15.87
CA GLY A 125 -5.18 -16.78 -16.99
C GLY A 125 -5.48 -15.30 -16.71
N MET A 126 -5.63 -14.92 -15.43
CA MET A 126 -5.87 -13.54 -15.07
C MET A 126 -4.60 -12.69 -15.26
N GLU A 127 -4.74 -11.48 -15.78
CA GLU A 127 -3.62 -10.53 -15.91
C GLU A 127 -3.13 -10.05 -14.55
N ASP A 128 -1.82 -9.90 -14.38
CA ASP A 128 -1.21 -9.34 -13.16
C ASP A 128 -1.52 -7.84 -13.04
N GLU A 129 -2.54 -7.48 -12.27
CA GLU A 129 -2.97 -6.09 -12.06
C GLU A 129 -1.84 -5.16 -11.55
N GLU A 130 -0.86 -5.69 -10.85
CA GLU A 130 0.29 -4.91 -10.35
C GLU A 130 1.38 -4.69 -11.39
N ARG A 131 1.52 -5.55 -12.40
CA ARG A 131 2.41 -5.30 -13.54
C ARG A 131 1.97 -4.12 -14.36
N ASP A 132 0.64 -3.95 -14.55
CA ASP A 132 0.07 -2.80 -15.23
C ASP A 132 0.16 -1.51 -14.41
N ARG A 133 0.05 -1.58 -13.09
CA ARG A 133 0.13 -0.39 -12.21
C ARG A 133 1.54 0.21 -12.16
N LYS A 134 2.60 -0.60 -12.17
CA LYS A 134 4.00 -0.11 -12.21
C LYS A 134 4.42 0.47 -13.57
N ARG A 135 3.74 0.09 -14.66
CA ARG A 135 4.00 0.64 -16.01
C ARG A 135 3.24 1.93 -16.31
N ASN A 136 2.25 2.29 -15.53
CA ASN A 136 1.35 3.39 -15.85
C ASN A 136 1.58 4.64 -14.98
N LEU A 137 2.71 5.34 -15.21
CA LEU A 137 2.77 6.80 -14.97
C LEU A 137 1.66 7.53 -15.76
N GLY A 138 1.12 6.91 -16.80
CA GLY A 138 -0.03 7.36 -17.55
C GLY A 138 -1.32 7.52 -16.72
N PHE A 139 -1.48 6.76 -15.62
CA PHE A 139 -2.59 6.96 -14.69
C PHE A 139 -2.51 8.33 -13.99
N PHE A 140 -1.32 8.76 -13.57
CA PHE A 140 -1.09 10.10 -13.02
C PHE A 140 -1.43 11.20 -14.02
N PHE A 141 -0.97 11.07 -15.27
CA PHE A 141 -1.29 12.03 -16.32
C PHE A 141 -2.77 12.03 -16.70
N ARG A 142 -3.43 10.90 -16.68
CA ARG A 142 -4.89 10.78 -16.94
C ARG A 142 -5.72 11.43 -15.83
N TYR A 143 -5.29 11.34 -14.57
CA TYR A 143 -5.97 11.98 -13.44
C TYR A 143 -5.74 13.50 -13.41
N ILE A 144 -4.56 13.98 -13.82
CA ILE A 144 -4.20 15.41 -13.87
C ILE A 144 -4.75 16.07 -15.15
N SER A 145 -4.97 15.30 -16.23
CA SER A 145 -5.42 15.82 -17.52
C SER A 145 -6.68 16.72 -17.47
N PRO A 146 -7.75 16.42 -16.72
CA PRO A 146 -8.89 17.32 -16.60
C PRO A 146 -8.54 18.67 -15.94
N TYR A 147 -7.51 18.71 -15.09
CA TYR A 147 -7.07 19.90 -14.33
C TYR A 147 -5.88 20.62 -14.96
N ARG A 148 -5.55 20.32 -16.23
CA ARG A 148 -4.36 20.90 -16.89
C ARG A 148 -4.39 22.43 -16.97
N ARG A 149 -5.57 23.05 -17.04
CA ARG A 149 -5.73 24.50 -17.10
C ARG A 149 -5.39 25.15 -15.76
N GLU A 150 -5.91 24.59 -14.69
CA GLU A 150 -5.64 25.00 -13.30
C GLU A 150 -4.16 24.79 -12.93
N MET A 151 -3.61 23.67 -13.35
CA MET A 151 -2.15 23.40 -13.20
C MET A 151 -1.30 24.39 -13.97
N ALA A 152 -1.68 24.73 -15.20
CA ALA A 152 -0.97 25.75 -15.98
C ALA A 152 -1.06 27.13 -15.32
N GLN A 153 -2.19 27.52 -14.76
CA GLN A 153 -2.36 28.76 -14.01
C GLN A 153 -1.48 28.80 -12.75
N LEU A 154 -1.42 27.68 -11.98
CA LEU A 154 -0.52 27.57 -10.83
C LEU A 154 0.94 27.72 -11.21
N VAL A 155 1.38 27.03 -12.25
CA VAL A 155 2.76 27.11 -12.74
C VAL A 155 3.10 28.53 -13.22
N LEU A 156 2.17 29.16 -13.97
CA LEU A 156 2.33 30.54 -14.44
C LEU A 156 2.41 31.53 -13.26
N GLY A 157 1.55 31.35 -12.26
CA GLY A 157 1.56 32.16 -11.03
C GLY A 157 2.88 32.03 -10.26
N MET A 158 3.39 30.80 -10.11
CA MET A 158 4.68 30.54 -9.47
C MET A 158 5.85 31.19 -10.25
N LEU A 159 5.85 31.08 -11.58
CA LEU A 159 6.87 31.71 -12.42
C LEU A 159 6.82 33.24 -12.30
N THR A 160 5.63 33.82 -12.36
CA THR A 160 5.44 35.28 -12.21
C THR A 160 5.93 35.73 -10.83
N ALA A 161 5.56 35.05 -9.75
CA ALA A 161 6.02 35.36 -8.40
C ALA A 161 7.53 35.25 -8.27
N SER A 162 8.15 34.23 -8.89
CA SER A 162 9.62 34.07 -8.91
C SER A 162 10.34 35.21 -9.63
N VAL A 163 9.83 35.64 -10.78
CA VAL A 163 10.39 36.78 -11.53
C VAL A 163 10.28 38.08 -10.74
N LEU A 164 9.11 38.35 -10.14
CA LEU A 164 8.91 39.52 -9.27
C LEU A 164 9.86 39.50 -8.06
N GLN A 165 10.11 38.32 -7.49
CA GLN A 165 11.03 38.17 -6.37
C GLN A 165 12.48 38.45 -6.74
N LEU A 166 12.86 38.16 -7.98
CA LEU A 166 14.20 38.43 -8.51
C LEU A 166 14.42 39.92 -8.77
N ILE A 167 13.39 40.70 -9.06
CA ILE A 167 13.47 42.15 -9.31
C ILE A 167 13.75 42.94 -8.00
N LEU A 168 13.25 42.48 -6.85
CA LEU A 168 13.41 43.21 -5.58
C LEU A 168 14.87 43.51 -5.19
N PRO A 169 15.82 42.55 -5.25
CA PRO A 169 17.23 42.84 -4.95
C PRO A 169 17.82 43.91 -5.86
N PHE A 170 17.49 43.89 -7.16
CA PHE A 170 17.98 44.88 -8.12
C PHE A 170 17.43 46.27 -7.82
N LEU A 171 16.16 46.42 -7.45
CA LEU A 171 15.58 47.66 -7.01
C LEU A 171 16.24 48.18 -5.72
N THR A 172 16.53 47.29 -4.77
CA THR A 172 17.23 47.66 -3.55
C THR A 172 18.64 48.12 -3.81
N GLN A 173 19.36 47.44 -4.71
CA GLN A 173 20.70 47.85 -5.14
C GLN A 173 20.68 49.20 -5.83
N SER A 174 19.75 49.44 -6.76
CA SER A 174 19.61 50.74 -7.46
C SER A 174 19.26 51.88 -6.49
N LEU A 175 18.47 51.57 -5.43
CA LEU A 175 18.16 52.55 -4.38
C LEU A 175 19.42 53.04 -3.68
N VAL A 176 20.35 52.08 -3.36
CA VAL A 176 21.60 52.42 -2.68
C VAL A 176 22.59 53.10 -3.62
N ASP A 177 22.79 52.52 -4.80
CA ASP A 177 23.85 52.94 -5.72
C ASP A 177 23.58 54.32 -6.38
N THR A 178 22.31 54.58 -6.73
CA THR A 178 21.93 55.79 -7.43
C THR A 178 21.11 56.76 -6.53
N GLY A 179 20.18 56.21 -5.78
CA GLY A 179 19.28 57.04 -4.94
C GLY A 179 20.02 57.74 -3.80
N ILE A 180 20.73 56.97 -2.98
CA ILE A 180 21.43 57.47 -1.80
C ILE A 180 22.73 58.18 -2.19
N ARG A 181 23.55 57.60 -3.10
CA ARG A 181 24.82 58.15 -3.50
C ARG A 181 24.67 59.51 -4.18
N ASP A 182 23.68 59.66 -5.06
CA ASP A 182 23.46 60.87 -5.84
C ASP A 182 22.50 61.84 -5.14
N ASN A 183 22.03 61.56 -3.93
CA ASN A 183 21.14 62.36 -3.11
C ASN A 183 19.81 62.73 -3.82
N ASN A 184 19.33 61.80 -4.71
CA ASN A 184 18.16 62.04 -5.55
C ASN A 184 16.88 61.57 -4.88
N LEU A 185 16.22 62.45 -4.11
CA LEU A 185 14.99 62.13 -3.38
C LEU A 185 13.84 61.68 -4.29
N GLY A 186 13.74 62.20 -5.51
CA GLY A 186 12.69 61.75 -6.47
C GLY A 186 12.88 60.33 -6.91
N PHE A 187 14.12 59.90 -7.18
CA PHE A 187 14.44 58.54 -7.56
C PHE A 187 14.21 57.56 -6.40
N ILE A 188 14.58 57.92 -5.18
CA ILE A 188 14.33 57.14 -3.96
C ILE A 188 12.83 56.90 -3.78
N THR A 189 12.00 57.92 -3.88
CA THR A 189 10.54 57.82 -3.74
C THR A 189 9.94 56.92 -4.82
N LEU A 190 10.39 57.02 -6.07
CA LEU A 190 9.93 56.20 -7.16
C LEU A 190 10.23 54.72 -6.94
N ILE A 191 11.45 54.37 -6.48
CA ILE A 191 11.84 52.99 -6.18
C ILE A 191 11.01 52.44 -4.99
N LEU A 192 10.83 53.19 -3.93
CA LEU A 192 10.02 52.78 -2.76
C LEU A 192 8.57 52.49 -3.16
N ILE A 193 7.97 53.34 -4.00
CA ILE A 193 6.60 53.11 -4.52
C ILE A 193 6.59 51.83 -5.39
N SER A 194 7.60 51.64 -6.25
CA SER A 194 7.70 50.43 -7.08
C SER A 194 7.82 49.18 -6.24
N GLN A 195 8.59 49.16 -5.16
CA GLN A 195 8.72 48.07 -4.23
C GLN A 195 7.41 47.78 -3.50
N LEU A 196 6.68 48.82 -3.07
CA LEU A 196 5.38 48.73 -2.42
C LEU A 196 4.34 48.10 -3.36
N VAL A 197 4.30 48.52 -4.63
CA VAL A 197 3.41 47.95 -5.65
C VAL A 197 3.72 46.44 -5.87
N ILE A 198 4.99 46.07 -5.99
CA ILE A 198 5.40 44.67 -6.14
C ILE A 198 5.03 43.85 -4.91
N PHE A 199 5.18 44.44 -3.71
CA PHE A 199 4.80 43.77 -2.47
C PHE A 199 3.29 43.51 -2.38
N ILE A 200 2.45 44.49 -2.75
CA ILE A 200 0.98 44.36 -2.80
C ILE A 200 0.57 43.32 -3.87
N ALA A 201 1.21 43.34 -5.05
CA ALA A 201 0.90 42.41 -6.12
C ALA A 201 1.25 40.94 -5.79
N LYS A 202 2.04 40.72 -4.75
CA LYS A 202 2.46 39.40 -4.27
C LYS A 202 1.55 38.82 -3.18
N LEU A 203 0.70 39.68 -2.57
CA LEU A 203 -0.30 39.28 -1.58
C LEU A 203 -1.50 38.60 -2.25
#